data_bc65d75c8b84e29226e8aad096748f00
#
_entry.id   bc65d75c8b84e29226e8aad096748f00
#
_cell.length_a   1.000
_cell.length_b   1.000
_cell.length_c   1.000
_cell.angle_alpha   90.00
_cell.angle_beta   90.00
_cell.angle_gamma   90.00
#
_symmetry.space_group_name_H-M   'P 1'
#
loop_
_entity.id
_entity.type
_entity.pdbx_description
1 polymer ?
#
loop_
_entity_poly.entity_id
_entity_poly.type
_entity_poly.pdbx_seq_one_letter_code
_entity_poly.pdbx_strand_id
1 'polypeptide(L)'
;MQKIFDAHLHLWDLGKIPISWIKDDEKLEQNYDFFRMKQEYKEFEFIGAMYVEVNSDDLEKEALFALEQKKLHNLLFCLADFKHKEELSSFREVMHVSKKGAKRLFEVDFEEKIEILKTFNIPFEACMKNEEL
;
A
#
# COMPACT_ATOMS: atom_id res chain seq x y z
N MET A 1 -6.83 2.42 -28.07
CA MET A 1 -5.74 2.34 -27.08
C MET A 1 -5.88 1.06 -26.28
N GLN A 2 -4.77 0.39 -25.98
CA GLN A 2 -4.80 -0.79 -25.10
C GLN A 2 -5.14 -0.35 -23.67
N LYS A 3 -6.05 -1.08 -23.02
CA LYS A 3 -6.42 -0.84 -21.61
C LYS A 3 -5.36 -1.39 -20.67
N ILE A 4 -5.03 -0.64 -19.61
CA ILE A 4 -4.10 -1.06 -18.58
C ILE A 4 -4.73 -0.89 -17.19
N PHE A 5 -4.59 -1.94 -16.37
CA PHE A 5 -4.80 -1.90 -14.92
C PHE A 5 -3.46 -2.17 -14.25
N ASP A 6 -2.98 -1.25 -13.42
CA ASP A 6 -1.74 -1.45 -12.68
C ASP A 6 -2.00 -2.21 -11.39
N ALA A 7 -1.52 -3.43 -11.30
CA ALA A 7 -1.76 -4.31 -10.16
C ALA A 7 -0.89 -4.00 -8.93
N HIS A 8 0.07 -3.06 -9.02
CA HIS A 8 1.00 -2.75 -7.92
C HIS A 8 1.54 -1.32 -8.04
N LEU A 9 0.72 -0.34 -7.68
CA LEU A 9 1.04 1.08 -7.78
C LEU A 9 1.37 1.67 -6.41
N HIS A 10 2.51 2.35 -6.33
CA HIS A 10 2.87 3.19 -5.19
C HIS A 10 2.73 4.66 -5.56
N LEU A 11 2.03 5.42 -4.74
CA LEU A 11 1.93 6.88 -4.86
C LEU A 11 2.26 7.51 -3.51
N TRP A 12 2.92 8.66 -3.51
CA TRP A 12 3.14 9.45 -2.30
C TRP A 12 3.34 10.94 -2.58
N ASP A 13 2.98 11.72 -1.60
CA ASP A 13 3.24 13.14 -1.48
C ASP A 13 3.92 13.39 -0.12
N LEU A 14 5.20 13.74 -0.12
CA LEU A 14 6.00 13.95 1.09
C LEU A 14 5.51 15.11 1.94
N GLY A 15 4.69 16.01 1.39
CA GLY A 15 3.99 17.04 2.15
C GLY A 15 2.79 16.52 2.94
N LYS A 16 2.29 15.32 2.62
CA LYS A 16 1.10 14.71 3.23
C LYS A 16 1.43 13.50 4.11
N ILE A 17 2.35 12.64 3.65
CA ILE A 17 2.73 11.41 4.36
C ILE A 17 4.24 11.36 4.63
N PRO A 18 4.66 11.07 5.88
CA PRO A 18 6.06 10.92 6.21
C PRO A 18 6.59 9.55 5.79
N ILE A 19 7.72 9.52 5.10
CA ILE A 19 8.37 8.29 4.64
C ILE A 19 9.87 8.38 4.91
N SER A 20 10.31 7.94 6.09
CA SER A 20 11.70 8.09 6.52
C SER A 20 12.69 7.18 5.78
N TRP A 21 12.23 6.01 5.29
CA TRP A 21 13.12 5.05 4.65
C TRP A 21 13.65 5.49 3.27
N ILE A 22 13.02 6.51 2.63
CA ILE A 22 13.51 7.08 1.37
C ILE A 22 14.42 8.29 1.56
N LYS A 23 14.63 8.72 2.80
CA LYS A 23 15.45 9.88 3.10
C LYS A 23 16.86 9.71 2.55
N ASP A 24 17.39 10.77 1.96
CA ASP A 24 18.71 10.82 1.31
C ASP A 24 18.82 9.93 0.05
N ASP A 25 17.73 9.33 -0.44
CA ASP A 25 17.70 8.67 -1.74
C ASP A 25 17.33 9.68 -2.83
N GLU A 26 18.31 10.03 -3.68
CA GLU A 26 18.16 11.05 -4.72
C GLU A 26 16.99 10.80 -5.70
N LYS A 27 16.60 9.54 -5.88
CA LYS A 27 15.51 9.17 -6.79
C LYS A 27 14.16 9.10 -6.11
N LEU A 28 14.12 8.62 -4.86
CA LEU A 28 12.87 8.35 -4.16
C LEU A 28 12.40 9.53 -3.29
N GLU A 29 13.33 10.39 -2.79
CA GLU A 29 12.98 11.54 -1.95
C GLU A 29 12.37 12.71 -2.76
N GLN A 30 11.26 12.41 -3.45
CA GLN A 30 10.47 13.36 -4.22
C GLN A 30 9.03 12.86 -4.31
N ASN A 31 8.10 13.71 -4.73
CA ASN A 31 6.71 13.30 -4.89
C ASN A 31 6.53 12.40 -6.11
N TYR A 32 5.74 11.34 -5.92
CA TYR A 32 5.26 10.45 -6.97
C TYR A 32 3.74 10.40 -6.92
N ASP A 33 3.13 11.42 -7.50
CA ASP A 33 1.68 11.57 -7.56
C ASP A 33 1.05 10.87 -8.77
N PHE A 34 -0.28 10.86 -8.79
CA PHE A 34 -1.04 10.27 -9.88
C PHE A 34 -0.79 10.95 -11.24
N PHE A 35 -0.56 12.25 -11.24
CA PHE A 35 -0.30 12.98 -12.48
C PHE A 35 1.01 12.49 -13.13
N ARG A 36 2.06 12.38 -12.34
CA ARG A 36 3.36 11.84 -12.79
C ARG A 36 3.22 10.42 -13.31
N MET A 37 2.56 9.55 -12.56
CA MET A 37 2.30 8.17 -12.98
C MET A 37 1.56 8.13 -14.32
N LYS A 38 0.55 8.97 -14.49
CA LYS A 38 -0.24 9.02 -15.72
C LYS A 38 0.57 9.40 -16.97
N GLN A 39 1.65 10.17 -16.81
CA GLN A 39 2.56 10.49 -17.92
C GLN A 39 3.31 9.26 -18.43
N GLU A 40 3.63 8.32 -17.55
CA GLU A 40 4.29 7.05 -17.92
C GLU A 40 3.34 6.14 -18.72
N TYR A 41 2.02 6.23 -18.45
CA TYR A 41 0.99 5.43 -19.13
C TYR A 41 0.29 6.17 -20.27
N LYS A 42 0.85 7.25 -20.79
CA LYS A 42 0.21 8.11 -21.82
C LYS A 42 -0.22 7.39 -23.11
N GLU A 43 0.41 6.27 -23.43
CA GLU A 43 0.09 5.44 -24.60
C GLU A 43 -1.00 4.40 -24.34
N PHE A 44 -1.50 4.32 -23.11
CA PHE A 44 -2.52 3.37 -22.67
C PHE A 44 -3.78 4.07 -22.15
N GLU A 45 -4.91 3.38 -22.24
CA GLU A 45 -6.12 3.74 -21.53
C GLU A 45 -6.01 3.20 -20.09
N PHE A 46 -5.65 4.06 -19.13
CA PHE A 46 -5.59 3.67 -17.73
C PHE A 46 -7.00 3.45 -17.19
N ILE A 47 -7.31 2.22 -16.75
CA ILE A 47 -8.63 1.83 -16.26
C ILE A 47 -8.70 1.67 -14.73
N GLY A 48 -7.59 1.70 -14.03
CA GLY A 48 -7.51 1.60 -12.57
C GLY A 48 -6.18 1.03 -12.09
N ALA A 49 -6.00 1.00 -10.79
CA ALA A 49 -4.83 0.38 -10.15
C ALA A 49 -5.15 -0.19 -8.77
N MET A 50 -4.29 -1.09 -8.29
CA MET A 50 -4.16 -1.44 -6.90
C MET A 50 -3.12 -0.51 -6.27
N TYR A 51 -3.56 0.46 -5.46
CA TYR A 51 -2.65 1.22 -4.61
C TYR A 51 -2.11 0.31 -3.52
N VAL A 52 -0.80 0.17 -3.46
CA VAL A 52 -0.09 -0.61 -2.44
C VAL A 52 0.63 0.35 -1.50
N GLU A 53 0.52 0.12 -0.21
CA GLU A 53 1.17 0.96 0.81
C GLU A 53 2.67 1.17 0.53
N VAL A 54 3.17 2.33 0.92
CA VAL A 54 4.59 2.71 0.81
C VAL A 54 5.35 2.53 2.13
N ASN A 55 4.76 1.89 3.12
CA ASN A 55 5.32 1.74 4.46
C ASN A 55 5.66 3.10 5.09
N SER A 56 4.68 4.00 5.09
CA SER A 56 4.78 5.30 5.74
C SER A 56 5.05 5.16 7.23
N ASP A 57 5.72 6.15 7.82
CA ASP A 57 5.91 6.24 9.28
C ASP A 57 4.59 6.50 10.03
N ASP A 58 3.53 6.89 9.31
CA ASP A 58 2.19 7.16 9.83
C ASP A 58 1.14 6.50 8.94
N LEU A 59 0.71 5.31 9.34
CA LEU A 59 -0.25 4.48 8.57
C LEU A 59 -1.61 5.17 8.43
N GLU A 60 -2.05 5.96 9.41
CA GLU A 60 -3.33 6.67 9.35
C GLU A 60 -3.28 7.79 8.30
N LYS A 61 -2.18 8.55 8.26
CA LYS A 61 -1.99 9.57 7.21
C LYS A 61 -1.91 8.94 5.82
N GLU A 62 -1.24 7.81 5.69
CA GLU A 62 -1.17 7.08 4.43
C GLU A 62 -2.57 6.61 3.98
N ALA A 63 -3.37 6.05 4.90
CA ALA A 63 -4.73 5.63 4.59
C ALA A 63 -5.61 6.81 4.15
N LEU A 64 -5.53 7.96 4.85
CA LEU A 64 -6.28 9.16 4.49
C LEU A 64 -5.84 9.70 3.12
N PHE A 65 -4.55 9.68 2.82
CA PHE A 65 -4.03 10.04 1.51
C PHE A 65 -4.57 9.10 0.41
N ALA A 66 -4.54 7.79 0.64
CA ALA A 66 -5.10 6.81 -0.29
C ALA A 66 -6.60 7.02 -0.53
N LEU A 67 -7.38 7.29 0.51
CA LEU A 67 -8.81 7.60 0.40
C LEU A 67 -9.08 8.89 -0.39
N GLU A 68 -8.23 9.91 -0.27
CA GLU A 68 -8.28 11.10 -1.10
C GLU A 68 -8.04 10.75 -2.58
N GLN A 69 -7.02 9.92 -2.87
CA GLN A 69 -6.72 9.46 -4.22
C GLN A 69 -7.87 8.63 -4.82
N LYS A 70 -8.54 7.79 -4.03
CA LYS A 70 -9.72 7.01 -4.46
C LYS A 70 -10.85 7.89 -4.98
N LYS A 71 -11.11 9.03 -4.34
CA LYS A 71 -12.16 9.97 -4.76
C LYS A 71 -11.90 10.55 -6.16
N LEU A 72 -10.64 10.58 -6.57
CA LEU A 72 -10.18 11.18 -7.82
C LEU A 72 -9.94 10.14 -8.93
N HIS A 73 -9.64 8.90 -8.56
CA HIS A 73 -9.15 7.88 -9.47
C HIS A 73 -9.78 6.52 -9.16
N ASN A 74 -9.75 5.61 -10.11
CA ASN A 74 -10.27 4.24 -9.93
C ASN A 74 -9.19 3.36 -9.28
N LEU A 75 -9.12 3.36 -7.93
CA LEU A 75 -8.13 2.62 -7.17
C LEU A 75 -8.77 1.57 -6.26
N LEU A 76 -8.16 0.41 -6.22
CA LEU A 76 -8.30 -0.60 -5.16
C LEU A 76 -7.18 -0.38 -4.13
N PHE A 77 -7.33 -0.91 -2.90
CA PHE A 77 -6.39 -0.66 -1.83
C PHE A 77 -5.78 -1.93 -1.25
N CYS A 78 -4.47 -1.88 -1.04
CA CYS A 78 -3.67 -2.80 -0.26
C CYS A 78 -2.89 -2.02 0.79
N LEU A 79 -3.43 -1.92 2.01
CA LEU A 79 -2.88 -1.10 3.10
C LEU A 79 -2.74 -1.92 4.38
N ALA A 80 -1.85 -1.47 5.27
CA ALA A 80 -1.71 -1.99 6.64
C ALA A 80 -2.62 -1.29 7.65
N ASP A 81 -3.32 -0.21 7.27
CA ASP A 81 -4.26 0.49 8.15
C ASP A 81 -5.52 -0.35 8.39
N PHE A 82 -5.74 -0.70 9.66
CA PHE A 82 -6.86 -1.55 10.06
C PHE A 82 -8.12 -0.77 10.45
N LYS A 83 -8.01 0.54 10.64
CA LYS A 83 -9.16 1.41 10.97
C LYS A 83 -10.12 1.55 9.79
N HIS A 84 -9.59 1.49 8.56
CA HIS A 84 -10.35 1.63 7.32
C HIS A 84 -10.48 0.30 6.55
N LYS A 85 -10.54 -0.82 7.29
CA LYS A 85 -10.58 -2.17 6.71
C LYS A 85 -11.72 -2.40 5.71
N GLU A 86 -12.83 -1.71 5.85
CA GLU A 86 -13.97 -1.80 4.91
C GLU A 86 -13.65 -1.27 3.51
N GLU A 87 -12.60 -0.46 3.38
CA GLU A 87 -12.14 0.09 2.10
C GLU A 87 -11.08 -0.78 1.44
N LEU A 88 -10.57 -1.80 2.14
CA LEU A 88 -9.48 -2.63 1.66
C LEU A 88 -9.94 -3.65 0.63
N SER A 89 -9.13 -3.83 -0.41
CA SER A 89 -9.20 -4.95 -1.36
C SER A 89 -8.22 -6.06 -0.98
N SER A 90 -7.12 -5.72 -0.30
CA SER A 90 -6.23 -6.63 0.40
C SER A 90 -5.57 -5.91 1.58
N PHE A 91 -5.06 -6.69 2.52
CA PHE A 91 -4.31 -6.20 3.67
C PHE A 91 -2.85 -6.62 3.53
N ARG A 92 -1.94 -5.69 3.77
CA ARG A 92 -0.49 -5.93 3.71
C ARG A 92 0.17 -5.50 5.01
N GLU A 93 1.09 -6.31 5.51
CA GLU A 93 2.04 -5.90 6.54
C GLU A 93 3.45 -6.27 6.07
N VAL A 94 4.38 -5.30 6.15
CA VAL A 94 5.77 -5.48 5.69
C VAL A 94 6.57 -6.17 6.79
N MET A 95 6.66 -7.50 6.73
CA MET A 95 7.27 -8.33 7.78
C MET A 95 8.76 -8.07 7.96
N HIS A 96 9.49 -7.88 6.86
CA HIS A 96 10.95 -7.75 6.91
C HIS A 96 11.46 -6.45 7.54
N VAL A 97 10.62 -5.45 7.76
CA VAL A 97 10.98 -4.23 8.52
C VAL A 97 10.75 -4.42 10.02
N SER A 98 9.96 -5.42 10.41
CA SER A 98 9.80 -5.80 11.81
C SER A 98 11.08 -6.45 12.33
N LYS A 99 11.48 -6.15 13.58
CA LYS A 99 12.55 -6.87 14.27
C LYS A 99 12.27 -8.36 14.44
N LYS A 100 11.00 -8.77 14.33
CA LYS A 100 10.51 -10.13 14.46
C LYS A 100 10.47 -10.90 13.14
N GLY A 101 10.55 -10.19 12.00
CA GLY A 101 10.41 -10.79 10.69
C GLY A 101 9.13 -11.60 10.57
N ALA A 102 9.20 -12.78 9.93
CA ALA A 102 8.05 -13.67 9.78
C ALA A 102 7.45 -14.19 11.11
N LYS A 103 8.18 -14.13 12.23
CA LYS A 103 7.63 -14.47 13.55
C LYS A 103 6.49 -13.56 13.98
N ARG A 104 6.36 -12.39 13.35
CA ARG A 104 5.23 -11.47 13.50
C ARG A 104 3.87 -12.18 13.24
N LEU A 105 3.84 -13.16 12.34
CA LEU A 105 2.64 -13.93 12.01
C LEU A 105 2.06 -14.75 13.19
N PHE A 106 2.87 -15.03 14.22
CA PHE A 106 2.49 -15.79 15.39
C PHE A 106 2.17 -14.90 16.61
N GLU A 107 2.04 -13.60 16.42
CA GLU A 107 1.64 -12.69 17.49
C GLU A 107 0.14 -12.66 17.66
N VAL A 108 -0.33 -12.55 18.91
CA VAL A 108 -1.76 -12.60 19.25
C VAL A 108 -2.56 -11.52 18.50
N ASP A 109 -2.03 -10.29 18.43
CA ASP A 109 -2.70 -9.21 17.71
C ASP A 109 -2.74 -9.44 16.20
N PHE A 110 -1.78 -10.18 15.63
CA PHE A 110 -1.80 -10.58 14.24
C PHE A 110 -2.84 -11.68 13.97
N GLU A 111 -2.96 -12.66 14.86
CA GLU A 111 -4.02 -13.68 14.77
C GLU A 111 -5.40 -13.05 14.80
N GLU A 112 -5.64 -12.09 15.71
CA GLU A 112 -6.89 -11.32 15.77
C GLU A 112 -7.18 -10.59 14.46
N LYS A 113 -6.18 -9.96 13.84
CA LYS A 113 -6.31 -9.33 12.53
C LYS A 113 -6.72 -10.34 11.45
N ILE A 114 -6.08 -11.49 11.40
CA ILE A 114 -6.40 -12.55 10.42
C ILE A 114 -7.85 -13.02 10.56
N GLU A 115 -8.36 -13.20 11.77
CA GLU A 115 -9.76 -13.59 11.99
C GLU A 115 -10.74 -12.51 11.48
N ILE A 116 -10.40 -11.24 11.67
CA ILE A 116 -11.21 -10.14 11.13
C ILE A 116 -11.12 -10.11 9.59
N LEU A 117 -9.93 -10.27 9.01
CA LEU A 117 -9.76 -10.32 7.55
C LEU A 117 -10.58 -11.44 6.91
N LYS A 118 -10.65 -12.62 7.55
CA LYS A 118 -11.53 -13.73 7.14
C LYS A 118 -13.00 -13.31 7.13
N THR A 119 -13.45 -12.63 8.19
CA THR A 119 -14.84 -12.16 8.31
C THR A 119 -15.23 -11.22 7.17
N PHE A 120 -14.31 -10.36 6.74
CA PHE A 120 -14.51 -9.42 5.64
C PHE A 120 -14.10 -9.98 4.27
N ASN A 121 -13.62 -11.23 4.22
CA ASN A 121 -13.10 -11.86 3.00
C ASN A 121 -11.99 -11.03 2.32
N ILE A 122 -11.08 -10.48 3.14
CA ILE A 122 -9.95 -9.66 2.68
C ILE A 122 -8.70 -10.54 2.63
N PRO A 123 -8.04 -10.71 1.47
CA PRO A 123 -6.80 -11.46 1.37
C PRO A 123 -5.64 -10.75 2.08
N PHE A 124 -4.71 -11.54 2.61
CA PHE A 124 -3.47 -11.04 3.19
C PHE A 124 -2.31 -11.17 2.19
N GLU A 125 -1.57 -10.09 2.01
CA GLU A 125 -0.34 -10.06 1.23
C GLU A 125 0.88 -10.09 2.15
N ALA A 126 1.57 -11.24 2.18
CA ALA A 126 2.78 -11.43 2.97
C ALA A 126 3.98 -10.76 2.27
N CYS A 127 4.40 -9.60 2.77
CA CYS A 127 5.60 -8.93 2.30
C CYS A 127 6.80 -9.31 3.19
N MET A 128 7.53 -10.34 2.79
CA MET A 128 8.65 -10.90 3.57
C MET A 128 9.82 -11.27 2.67
N LYS A 129 10.99 -11.49 3.27
CA LYS A 129 12.17 -11.91 2.55
C LYS A 129 12.08 -13.38 2.14
N ASN A 130 12.81 -13.76 1.10
CA ASN A 130 12.83 -15.14 0.59
C ASN A 130 13.25 -16.17 1.67
N GLU A 131 14.19 -15.82 2.54
CA GLU A 131 14.64 -16.67 3.65
C GLU A 131 13.63 -16.80 4.80
N GLU A 132 12.53 -16.07 4.76
CA GLU A 132 11.44 -16.13 5.76
C GLU A 132 10.25 -16.98 5.28
N LEU A 133 10.30 -17.45 4.04
CA LEU A 133 9.32 -18.35 3.44
C LEU A 133 9.69 -19.80 3.79
#